data_2c62cb1e47dc2bbc95f6fe3a8eb546ff
#
_entry.id   2c62cb1e47dc2bbc95f6fe3a8eb546ff
#
_cell.length_a   1.000
_cell.length_b   1.000
_cell.length_c   1.000
_cell.angle_alpha   90.00
_cell.angle_beta   90.00
_cell.angle_gamma   90.00
#
_symmetry.space_group_name_H-M   'P 1'
#
loop_
_entity.id
_entity.type
_entity.pdbx_description
1 polymer ?
#
loop_
_entity_poly.entity_id
_entity_poly.type
_entity_poly.pdbx_seq_one_letter_code
_entity_poly.pdbx_strand_id
1 'polypeptide(L)'
;MTAMEKNGAGRKICVITGGSSGIGFATAMRMGKKGDAVVLAARTPSKLEQAIAALKAEDIEAFACPCDISNWASVKALARYAQSLGEVTAVMHIAGMSPHMGDAEKIMRGNALGTVHIHDAFYPVIADGGCLIDTSSMSAYLAPSRIM
;
A
#
# COMPACT_ATOMS: atom_id res chain seq x y z
N MET A 1 -26.82 17.51 -1.83
CA MET A 1 -26.34 16.16 -2.20
C MET A 1 -25.69 15.55 -0.98
N THR A 2 -26.37 14.60 -0.40
CA THR A 2 -25.91 13.91 0.81
C THR A 2 -24.78 12.95 0.47
N ALA A 3 -23.89 12.67 1.44
CA ALA A 3 -22.70 11.82 1.32
C ALA A 3 -22.95 10.34 0.89
N MET A 4 -24.19 9.98 0.59
CA MET A 4 -24.59 8.61 0.22
C MET A 4 -24.65 8.34 -1.29
N GLU A 5 -24.42 9.32 -2.16
CA GLU A 5 -24.57 9.14 -3.63
C GLU A 5 -23.26 9.03 -4.43
N LYS A 6 -22.13 8.90 -3.77
CA LYS A 6 -20.89 8.48 -4.44
C LYS A 6 -20.77 6.95 -4.44
N ASN A 7 -21.76 6.27 -4.97
CA ASN A 7 -21.63 4.84 -5.28
C ASN A 7 -20.59 4.65 -6.38
N GLY A 8 -19.45 4.10 -6.01
CA GLY A 8 -18.42 3.37 -6.80
C GLY A 8 -17.96 3.92 -8.17
N ALA A 9 -18.84 4.43 -8.97
CA ALA A 9 -18.55 4.93 -10.31
C ALA A 9 -17.84 6.30 -10.23
N GLY A 10 -16.53 6.29 -10.53
CA GLY A 10 -15.69 7.48 -10.56
C GLY A 10 -14.85 7.75 -9.31
N ARG A 11 -14.93 6.90 -8.28
CA ARG A 11 -14.01 6.98 -7.13
C ARG A 11 -12.65 6.44 -7.53
N LYS A 12 -11.62 7.28 -7.45
CA LYS A 12 -10.22 6.86 -7.66
C LYS A 12 -9.66 6.30 -6.36
N ILE A 13 -9.05 5.13 -6.46
CA ILE A 13 -8.45 4.42 -5.33
C ILE A 13 -6.93 4.44 -5.47
N CYS A 14 -6.26 4.94 -4.45
CA CYS A 14 -4.82 4.80 -4.26
C CYS A 14 -4.57 3.77 -3.16
N VAL A 15 -3.97 2.63 -3.50
CA VAL A 15 -3.57 1.60 -2.54
C VAL A 15 -2.16 1.88 -2.05
N ILE A 16 -1.93 1.82 -0.74
CA ILE A 16 -0.64 2.13 -0.13
C ILE A 16 -0.25 1.02 0.83
N THR A 17 0.71 0.20 0.45
CA THR A 17 1.29 -0.78 1.36
C THR A 17 2.28 -0.10 2.31
N GLY A 18 2.34 -0.56 3.56
CA GLY A 18 3.09 0.17 4.59
C GLY A 18 2.47 1.52 4.96
N GLY A 19 1.17 1.70 4.69
CA GLY A 19 0.46 2.97 4.82
C GLY A 19 0.20 3.43 6.25
N SER A 20 0.44 2.60 7.26
CA SER A 20 0.12 2.93 8.66
C SER A 20 1.15 3.84 9.35
N SER A 21 2.30 4.11 8.76
CA SER A 21 3.35 4.92 9.36
C SER A 21 4.35 5.47 8.33
N GLY A 22 5.20 6.41 8.77
CA GLY A 22 6.35 6.90 8.01
C GLY A 22 6.00 7.40 6.60
N ILE A 23 6.78 6.98 5.62
CA ILE A 23 6.63 7.39 4.21
C ILE A 23 5.26 7.00 3.66
N GLY A 24 4.77 5.80 3.99
CA GLY A 24 3.46 5.33 3.54
C GLY A 24 2.32 6.20 4.04
N PHE A 25 2.32 6.57 5.31
CA PHE A 25 1.32 7.46 5.87
C PHE A 25 1.39 8.89 5.27
N ALA A 26 2.60 9.42 5.10
CA ALA A 26 2.79 10.73 4.45
C ALA A 26 2.30 10.71 2.99
N THR A 27 2.52 9.60 2.28
CA THR A 27 1.99 9.39 0.92
C THR A 27 0.46 9.37 0.94
N ALA A 28 -0.15 8.64 1.88
CA ALA A 28 -1.60 8.57 2.02
C ALA A 28 -2.22 9.95 2.27
N MET A 29 -1.63 10.74 3.15
CA MET A 29 -2.04 12.12 3.40
C MET A 29 -2.00 12.96 2.12
N ARG A 30 -0.94 12.83 1.34
CA ARG A 30 -0.74 13.60 0.12
C ARG A 30 -1.69 13.20 -1.00
N MET A 31 -1.91 11.88 -1.19
CA MET A 31 -2.83 11.37 -2.21
C MET A 31 -4.28 11.70 -1.84
N GLY A 32 -4.65 11.54 -0.57
CA GLY A 32 -5.98 11.92 -0.09
C GLY A 32 -6.29 13.41 -0.27
N LYS A 33 -5.33 14.29 0.00
CA LYS A 33 -5.47 15.74 -0.25
C LYS A 33 -5.60 16.10 -1.73
N LYS A 34 -5.21 15.23 -2.64
CA LYS A 34 -5.46 15.37 -4.09
C LYS A 34 -6.85 14.89 -4.52
N GLY A 35 -7.60 14.27 -3.62
CA GLY A 35 -8.96 13.79 -3.86
C GLY A 35 -9.09 12.30 -4.13
N ASP A 36 -8.00 11.51 -4.01
CA ASP A 36 -8.09 10.07 -4.09
C ASP A 36 -8.64 9.50 -2.77
N ALA A 37 -9.45 8.46 -2.83
CA ALA A 37 -9.71 7.61 -1.67
C ALA A 37 -8.50 6.68 -1.46
N VAL A 38 -8.03 6.57 -0.22
CA VAL A 38 -6.81 5.80 0.06
C VAL A 38 -7.13 4.50 0.79
N VAL A 39 -6.52 3.40 0.35
CA VAL A 39 -6.57 2.10 1.01
C VAL A 39 -5.21 1.84 1.64
N LEU A 40 -5.16 1.85 2.96
CA LEU A 40 -3.93 1.55 3.71
C LEU A 40 -3.83 0.06 3.99
N ALA A 41 -2.74 -0.54 3.54
CA ALA A 41 -2.41 -1.94 3.81
C ALA A 41 -1.19 -2.05 4.72
N ALA A 42 -1.34 -2.74 5.84
CA ALA A 42 -0.26 -3.03 6.79
C ALA A 42 -0.64 -4.24 7.66
N ARG A 43 0.34 -4.81 8.36
CA ARG A 43 0.15 -6.02 9.16
C ARG A 43 -0.58 -5.80 10.49
N THR A 44 -0.49 -4.60 11.06
CA THR A 44 -0.96 -4.32 12.43
C THR A 44 -2.28 -3.56 12.41
N PRO A 45 -3.41 -4.18 12.76
CA PRO A 45 -4.73 -3.53 12.72
C PRO A 45 -4.82 -2.25 13.54
N SER A 46 -4.29 -2.24 14.77
CA SER A 46 -4.35 -1.06 15.64
C SER A 46 -3.62 0.15 15.07
N LYS A 47 -2.50 -0.05 14.37
CA LYS A 47 -1.79 1.03 13.68
C LYS A 47 -2.55 1.54 12.46
N LEU A 48 -3.24 0.65 11.74
CA LEU A 48 -4.12 1.02 10.64
C LEU A 48 -5.29 1.87 11.14
N GLU A 49 -5.93 1.48 12.23
CA GLU A 49 -7.05 2.23 12.82
C GLU A 49 -6.64 3.66 13.21
N GLN A 50 -5.47 3.81 13.85
CA GLN A 50 -4.93 5.12 14.19
C GLN A 50 -4.64 5.97 12.95
N ALA A 51 -4.02 5.38 11.92
CA ALA A 51 -3.73 6.07 10.67
C ALA A 51 -5.02 6.50 9.95
N ILE A 52 -6.03 5.64 9.88
CA ILE A 52 -7.33 5.95 9.32
C ILE A 52 -8.02 7.10 10.07
N ALA A 53 -8.00 7.06 11.40
CA ALA A 53 -8.59 8.13 12.20
C ALA A 53 -7.91 9.48 11.92
N ALA A 54 -6.58 9.50 11.80
CA ALA A 54 -5.83 10.71 11.48
C ALA A 54 -6.14 11.25 10.07
N LEU A 55 -6.29 10.36 9.07
CA LEU A 55 -6.67 10.77 7.71
C LEU A 55 -8.10 11.32 7.64
N LYS A 56 -9.02 10.67 8.33
CA LYS A 56 -10.43 11.13 8.41
C LYS A 56 -10.56 12.49 9.11
N ALA A 57 -9.72 12.79 10.08
CA ALA A 57 -9.67 14.10 10.72
C ALA A 57 -9.23 15.23 9.77
N GLU A 58 -8.60 14.88 8.64
CA GLU A 58 -8.22 15.80 7.55
C GLU A 58 -9.21 15.72 6.36
N ASP A 59 -10.41 15.20 6.58
CA ASP A 59 -11.46 15.01 5.56
C ASP A 59 -11.05 14.11 4.39
N ILE A 60 -10.10 13.19 4.62
CA ILE A 60 -9.64 12.22 3.62
C ILE A 60 -10.44 10.94 3.73
N GLU A 61 -10.99 10.48 2.62
CA GLU A 61 -11.64 9.18 2.54
C GLU A 61 -10.60 8.07 2.59
N ALA A 62 -10.62 7.28 3.68
CA ALA A 62 -9.57 6.30 3.97
C ALA A 62 -10.15 4.99 4.48
N PHE A 63 -9.57 3.89 4.01
CA PHE A 63 -9.96 2.51 4.30
C PHE A 63 -8.75 1.72 4.80
N ALA A 64 -8.97 0.83 5.76
CA ALA A 64 -7.95 -0.08 6.27
C ALA A 64 -8.12 -1.48 5.68
N CYS A 65 -7.01 -2.10 5.32
CA CYS A 65 -6.97 -3.51 4.95
C CYS A 65 -5.76 -4.17 5.61
N PRO A 66 -5.95 -4.98 6.67
CA PRO A 66 -4.86 -5.79 7.21
C PRO A 66 -4.29 -6.69 6.11
N CYS A 67 -2.98 -6.59 5.87
CA CYS A 67 -2.34 -7.31 4.79
C CYS A 67 -0.88 -7.66 5.15
N ASP A 68 -0.55 -8.94 4.94
CA ASP A 68 0.83 -9.42 4.90
C ASP A 68 1.24 -9.63 3.45
N ILE A 69 2.14 -8.79 2.95
CA ILE A 69 2.61 -8.85 1.55
C ILE A 69 3.37 -10.14 1.22
N SER A 70 3.94 -10.83 2.21
CA SER A 70 4.58 -12.13 2.02
C SER A 70 3.58 -13.27 1.79
N ASN A 71 2.30 -13.03 2.01
CA ASN A 71 1.22 -13.99 1.84
C ASN A 71 0.37 -13.65 0.60
N TRP A 72 0.43 -14.51 -0.41
CA TRP A 72 -0.28 -14.32 -1.67
C TRP A 72 -1.80 -14.16 -1.50
N ALA A 73 -2.43 -14.99 -0.65
CA ALA A 73 -3.88 -14.89 -0.43
C ALA A 73 -4.27 -13.54 0.21
N SER A 74 -3.43 -13.02 1.12
CA SER A 74 -3.62 -11.71 1.73
C SER A 74 -3.54 -10.59 0.70
N VAL A 75 -2.57 -10.63 -0.20
CA VAL A 75 -2.41 -9.61 -1.26
C VAL A 75 -3.55 -9.67 -2.28
N LYS A 76 -3.98 -10.88 -2.66
CA LYS A 76 -5.16 -11.04 -3.52
C LYS A 76 -6.43 -10.46 -2.88
N ALA A 77 -6.61 -10.67 -1.59
CA ALA A 77 -7.74 -10.10 -0.86
C ALA A 77 -7.69 -8.57 -0.83
N LEU A 78 -6.51 -7.98 -0.66
CA LEU A 78 -6.29 -6.54 -0.74
C LEU A 78 -6.69 -5.98 -2.12
N ALA A 79 -6.25 -6.62 -3.21
CA ALA A 79 -6.58 -6.19 -4.57
C ALA A 79 -8.09 -6.23 -4.83
N ARG A 80 -8.77 -7.32 -4.44
CA ARG A 80 -10.24 -7.44 -4.55
C ARG A 80 -10.97 -6.40 -3.71
N TYR A 81 -10.49 -6.15 -2.51
CA TYR A 81 -11.08 -5.14 -1.63
C TYR A 81 -10.96 -3.75 -2.25
N ALA A 82 -9.77 -3.39 -2.73
CA ALA A 82 -9.57 -2.09 -3.41
C ALA A 82 -10.50 -1.92 -4.62
N GLN A 83 -10.64 -2.94 -5.48
CA GLN A 83 -11.56 -2.92 -6.62
C GLN A 83 -13.03 -2.77 -6.22
N SER A 84 -13.43 -3.33 -5.08
CA SER A 84 -14.81 -3.21 -4.60
C SER A 84 -15.16 -1.79 -4.15
N LEU A 85 -14.15 -0.98 -3.84
CA LEU A 85 -14.32 0.41 -3.39
C LEU A 85 -14.35 1.42 -4.54
N GLY A 86 -13.73 1.11 -5.68
CA GLY A 86 -13.68 2.00 -6.83
C GLY A 86 -12.61 1.59 -7.85
N GLU A 87 -12.24 2.52 -8.71
CA GLU A 87 -11.23 2.33 -9.75
C GLU A 87 -9.82 2.46 -9.16
N VAL A 88 -9.01 1.40 -9.23
CA VAL A 88 -7.63 1.42 -8.74
C VAL A 88 -6.75 2.17 -9.73
N THR A 89 -6.42 3.42 -9.43
CA THR A 89 -5.61 4.29 -10.30
C THR A 89 -4.15 4.38 -9.89
N ALA A 90 -3.84 4.06 -8.63
CA ALA A 90 -2.46 4.08 -8.15
C ALA A 90 -2.22 2.99 -7.10
N VAL A 91 -1.05 2.37 -7.16
CA VAL A 91 -0.54 1.49 -6.13
C VAL A 91 0.84 1.97 -5.71
N MET A 92 0.97 2.35 -4.45
CA MET A 92 2.22 2.80 -3.84
C MET A 92 2.75 1.69 -2.95
N HIS A 93 3.68 0.88 -3.47
CA HIS A 93 4.27 -0.20 -2.72
C HIS A 93 5.46 0.30 -1.89
N ILE A 94 5.18 0.60 -0.62
CA ILE A 94 6.14 1.20 0.33
C ILE A 94 6.52 0.21 1.44
N ALA A 95 5.69 -0.81 1.66
CA ALA A 95 5.99 -1.85 2.65
C ALA A 95 7.33 -2.53 2.36
N GLY A 96 8.16 -2.60 3.37
CA GLY A 96 9.46 -3.23 3.29
C GLY A 96 10.06 -3.44 4.68
N MET A 97 11.14 -4.21 4.73
CA MET A 97 11.84 -4.53 5.97
C MET A 97 13.31 -4.14 5.85
N SER A 98 13.84 -3.49 6.89
CA SER A 98 15.27 -3.26 7.02
C SER A 98 16.00 -4.50 7.57
N PRO A 99 17.34 -4.61 7.41
CA PRO A 99 18.12 -5.77 7.86
C PRO A 99 17.94 -6.12 9.35
N HIS A 100 17.58 -5.15 10.19
CA HIS A 100 17.37 -5.36 11.63
C HIS A 100 16.00 -5.91 12.01
N MET A 101 15.09 -6.08 11.05
CA MET A 101 13.69 -6.48 11.31
C MET A 101 13.45 -7.99 11.22
N GLY A 102 14.46 -8.78 10.85
CA GLY A 102 14.38 -10.21 10.74
C GLY A 102 15.63 -10.86 10.16
N ASP A 103 15.59 -12.17 10.03
CA ASP A 103 16.61 -12.92 9.31
C ASP A 103 16.52 -12.72 7.79
N ALA A 104 17.48 -13.24 7.06
CA ALA A 104 17.56 -13.08 5.60
C ALA A 104 16.32 -13.66 4.89
N GLU A 105 15.82 -14.82 5.33
CA GLU A 105 14.63 -15.44 4.73
C GLU A 105 13.41 -14.55 4.89
N LYS A 106 13.15 -14.06 6.10
CA LYS A 106 12.03 -13.18 6.39
C LYS A 106 12.10 -11.88 5.60
N ILE A 107 13.29 -11.29 5.50
CA ILE A 107 13.52 -10.06 4.73
C ILE A 107 13.28 -10.32 3.24
N MET A 108 13.78 -11.41 2.68
CA MET A 108 13.56 -11.76 1.28
C MET A 108 12.10 -12.07 0.98
N ARG A 109 11.41 -12.76 1.87
CA ARG A 109 9.94 -12.98 1.74
C ARG A 109 9.17 -11.67 1.73
N GLY A 110 9.52 -10.74 2.60
CA GLY A 110 8.86 -9.42 2.64
C GLY A 110 9.23 -8.55 1.44
N ASN A 111 10.52 -8.35 1.19
CA ASN A 111 10.97 -7.35 0.22
C ASN A 111 10.97 -7.86 -1.22
N ALA A 112 11.36 -9.11 -1.49
CA ALA A 112 11.39 -9.65 -2.85
C ALA A 112 10.06 -10.32 -3.21
N LEU A 113 9.67 -11.36 -2.49
CA LEU A 113 8.44 -12.11 -2.79
C LEU A 113 7.19 -11.23 -2.61
N GLY A 114 7.16 -10.39 -1.55
CA GLY A 114 6.07 -9.45 -1.33
C GLY A 114 5.89 -8.48 -2.48
N THR A 115 6.97 -7.96 -3.05
CA THR A 115 6.92 -7.10 -4.25
C THR A 115 6.34 -7.85 -5.45
N VAL A 116 6.79 -9.09 -5.69
CA VAL A 116 6.21 -9.93 -6.76
C VAL A 116 4.71 -10.14 -6.56
N HIS A 117 4.27 -10.44 -5.34
CA HIS A 117 2.85 -10.61 -5.03
C HIS A 117 2.04 -9.33 -5.33
N ILE A 118 2.56 -8.15 -4.98
CA ILE A 118 1.90 -6.88 -5.26
C ILE A 118 1.76 -6.67 -6.77
N HIS A 119 2.84 -6.90 -7.54
CA HIS A 119 2.80 -6.77 -9.00
C HIS A 119 1.78 -7.73 -9.62
N ASP A 120 1.84 -9.01 -9.28
CA ASP A 120 0.97 -10.03 -9.85
C ASP A 120 -0.52 -9.81 -9.52
N ALA A 121 -0.80 -9.31 -8.32
CA ALA A 121 -2.18 -9.05 -7.91
C ALA A 121 -2.76 -7.75 -8.48
N PHE A 122 -1.94 -6.70 -8.62
CA PHE A 122 -2.43 -5.38 -8.99
C PHE A 122 -2.29 -5.06 -10.48
N TYR A 123 -1.31 -5.64 -11.18
CA TYR A 123 -1.16 -5.40 -12.64
C TYR A 123 -2.47 -5.62 -13.43
N PRO A 124 -3.24 -6.71 -13.20
CA PRO A 124 -4.48 -6.92 -13.93
C PRO A 124 -5.66 -6.04 -13.46
N VAL A 125 -5.52 -5.28 -12.37
CA VAL A 125 -6.63 -4.53 -11.76
C VAL A 125 -6.42 -3.02 -11.76
N ILE A 126 -5.21 -2.56 -12.05
CA ILE A 126 -4.94 -1.12 -12.22
C ILE A 126 -5.63 -0.64 -13.50
N ALA A 127 -6.33 0.49 -13.38
CA ALA A 127 -7.02 1.12 -14.49
C ALA A 127 -6.05 1.60 -15.58
N ASP A 128 -6.56 1.73 -16.79
CA ASP A 128 -5.80 2.29 -17.91
C ASP A 128 -5.29 3.70 -17.57
N GLY A 129 -3.99 3.92 -17.77
CA GLY A 129 -3.33 5.17 -17.37
C GLY A 129 -2.99 5.29 -15.89
N GLY A 130 -3.29 4.25 -15.09
CA GLY A 130 -2.86 4.16 -13.69
C GLY A 130 -1.38 3.81 -13.54
N CYS A 131 -0.89 3.76 -12.31
CA CYS A 131 0.51 3.46 -12.03
C CYS A 131 0.69 2.55 -10.81
N LEU A 132 1.78 1.77 -10.85
CA LEU A 132 2.33 1.06 -9.71
C LEU A 132 3.75 1.58 -9.47
N ILE A 133 4.01 2.03 -8.25
CA ILE A 133 5.30 2.61 -7.86
C ILE A 133 5.86 1.80 -6.69
N ASP A 134 7.08 1.29 -6.88
CA ASP A 134 7.84 0.61 -5.84
C ASP A 134 8.86 1.53 -5.19
N THR A 135 9.02 1.39 -3.88
CA THR A 135 10.10 2.04 -3.16
C THR A 135 11.34 1.14 -3.14
N SER A 136 12.42 1.64 -3.69
CA SER A 136 13.74 1.03 -3.59
C SER A 136 14.61 1.76 -2.56
N SER A 137 15.82 1.28 -2.35
CA SER A 137 16.76 1.90 -1.40
C SER A 137 18.14 2.10 -2.04
N MET A 138 18.75 3.24 -1.74
CA MET A 138 20.17 3.49 -2.06
C MET A 138 21.10 2.46 -1.42
N SER A 139 20.70 1.83 -0.31
CA SER A 139 21.48 0.79 0.33
C SER A 139 21.74 -0.43 -0.57
N ALA A 140 20.94 -0.64 -1.60
CA ALA A 140 21.19 -1.66 -2.61
C ALA A 140 22.50 -1.42 -3.40
N TYR A 141 22.98 -0.19 -3.46
CA TYR A 141 24.20 0.23 -4.14
C TYR A 141 25.36 0.49 -3.19
N LEU A 142 25.09 0.51 -1.89
CA LEU A 142 26.09 0.72 -0.84
C LEU A 142 26.60 -0.61 -0.27
N ALA A 143 26.53 -1.69 -1.03
CA ALA A 143 27.04 -2.98 -0.59
C ALA A 143 28.50 -2.82 -0.14
N PRO A 144 28.84 -3.26 1.09
CA PRO A 144 30.24 -3.25 1.51
C PRO A 144 31.03 -4.13 0.53
N SER A 145 32.17 -3.63 0.10
CA SER A 145 33.12 -4.29 -0.80
C SER A 145 33.75 -5.55 -0.17
N ARG A 146 33.02 -6.28 0.65
CA ARG A 146 33.42 -7.48 1.37
C ARG A 146 32.36 -8.57 1.25
N ILE A 147 32.11 -9.02 0.04
CA ILE A 147 31.70 -10.39 -0.20
C ILE A 147 32.72 -10.92 -1.19
N MET A 148 33.88 -11.33 -0.68
CA MET A 148 34.74 -12.32 -1.26
C MET A 148 34.88 -13.46 -0.26
#